data_2acb2fa24a35072efea410c0283f20b5
#
_entry.id   2acb2fa24a35072efea410c0283f20b5
#
_cell.length_a   1.000
_cell.length_b   1.000
_cell.length_c   1.000
_cell.angle_alpha   90.00
_cell.angle_beta   90.00
_cell.angle_gamma   90.00
#
_symmetry.space_group_name_H-M   'P 1'
#
loop_
_entity.id
_entity.type
_entity.pdbx_description
1 polymer ?
#
loop_
_entity_poly.entity_id
_entity_poly.type
_entity_poly.pdbx_seq_one_letter_code
_entity_poly.pdbx_strand_id
1 'polypeptide(L)'
;MAMIISYLLTRDLKKIQRDVDFIAAGHEDESIEETGFLEVRSIVQRFNEILGRMQTLEDSRQEFVSNVSHELKTPMTSMKVLADSLIQQGDQVPAELYREFMQDIVAEIDRENVIISDLLSLVKLDKKAAQLQITTVSINELLEIIMKRLKPLALQRNIELIFESFRPVTAEIDEVKLSLGLTNLIENGIKYNKDDGWMRV
;
A
#
# COMPACT_ATOMS: atom_id res chain seq x y z
N MET A 1 -42.85 -9.72 36.88
CA MET A 1 -42.53 -9.41 35.50
C MET A 1 -41.25 -8.56 35.38
N ALA A 2 -41.19 -7.33 35.91
CA ALA A 2 -40.03 -6.48 35.84
C ALA A 2 -38.71 -7.10 36.37
N MET A 3 -38.75 -7.82 37.48
CA MET A 3 -37.57 -8.47 38.05
C MET A 3 -37.00 -9.59 37.14
N ILE A 4 -37.85 -10.35 36.47
CA ILE A 4 -37.39 -11.44 35.57
C ILE A 4 -36.75 -10.84 34.31
N ILE A 5 -37.34 -9.80 33.74
CA ILE A 5 -36.79 -9.08 32.57
C ILE A 5 -35.44 -8.44 32.93
N SER A 6 -35.34 -7.78 34.10
CA SER A 6 -34.09 -7.18 34.58
C SER A 6 -32.99 -8.23 34.78
N TYR A 7 -33.33 -9.40 35.32
CA TYR A 7 -32.39 -10.51 35.54
C TYR A 7 -31.85 -11.07 34.21
N LEU A 8 -32.76 -11.31 33.24
CA LEU A 8 -32.39 -11.84 31.94
C LEU A 8 -31.47 -10.85 31.20
N LEU A 9 -31.81 -9.56 31.20
CA LEU A 9 -31.02 -8.50 30.55
C LEU A 9 -29.63 -8.38 31.20
N THR A 10 -29.55 -8.41 32.52
CA THR A 10 -28.27 -8.34 33.25
C THR A 10 -27.39 -9.58 32.99
N ARG A 11 -28.00 -10.76 32.84
CA ARG A 11 -27.28 -11.98 32.50
C ARG A 11 -26.65 -11.92 31.11
N ASP A 12 -27.42 -11.46 30.12
CA ASP A 12 -26.94 -11.36 28.73
C ASP A 12 -25.84 -10.31 28.60
N LEU A 13 -25.97 -9.15 29.25
CA LEU A 13 -24.92 -8.15 29.32
C LEU A 13 -23.63 -8.63 29.98
N LYS A 14 -23.72 -9.42 31.06
CA LYS A 14 -22.55 -10.02 31.71
C LYS A 14 -21.88 -11.09 30.86
N LYS A 15 -22.62 -11.78 29.98
CA LYS A 15 -22.05 -12.71 29.02
C LYS A 15 -21.23 -11.92 27.98
N ILE A 16 -21.82 -10.91 27.35
CA ILE A 16 -21.15 -10.05 26.38
C ILE A 16 -19.89 -9.41 26.98
N GLN A 17 -19.99 -8.90 28.21
CA GLN A 17 -18.81 -8.33 28.89
C GLN A 17 -17.67 -9.35 29.01
N ARG A 18 -17.96 -10.59 29.40
CA ARG A 18 -16.93 -11.65 29.49
C ARG A 18 -16.33 -11.97 28.11
N ASP A 19 -17.17 -12.05 27.07
CA ASP A 19 -16.71 -12.33 25.72
C ASP A 19 -15.82 -11.19 25.20
N VAL A 20 -16.20 -9.93 25.47
CA VAL A 20 -15.36 -8.75 25.16
C VAL A 20 -14.05 -8.77 25.93
N ASP A 21 -14.07 -9.06 27.24
CA ASP A 21 -12.86 -9.15 28.06
C ASP A 21 -11.93 -10.28 27.58
N PHE A 22 -12.49 -11.40 27.10
CA PHE A 22 -11.74 -12.52 26.54
C PHE A 22 -11.08 -12.15 25.21
N ILE A 23 -11.80 -11.47 24.31
CA ILE A 23 -11.26 -10.96 23.04
C ILE A 23 -10.16 -9.93 23.34
N ALA A 24 -10.40 -9.00 24.29
CA ALA A 24 -9.42 -7.99 24.70
C ALA A 24 -8.14 -8.59 25.32
N ALA A 25 -8.21 -9.82 25.85
CA ALA A 25 -7.06 -10.56 26.36
C ALA A 25 -6.20 -11.23 25.28
N GLY A 26 -6.50 -11.02 23.98
CA GLY A 26 -5.71 -11.51 22.85
C GLY A 26 -6.31 -12.70 22.09
N HIS A 27 -7.60 -13.00 22.30
CA HIS A 27 -8.33 -14.05 21.56
C HIS A 27 -9.17 -13.39 20.44
N GLU A 28 -8.51 -12.67 19.54
CA GLU A 28 -9.15 -11.81 18.53
C GLU A 28 -9.89 -12.58 17.43
N ASP A 29 -9.65 -13.90 17.30
CA ASP A 29 -10.30 -14.76 16.30
C ASP A 29 -11.72 -15.17 16.69
N GLU A 30 -12.20 -14.83 17.89
CA GLU A 30 -13.52 -15.18 18.35
C GLU A 30 -14.53 -14.05 18.11
N SER A 31 -15.75 -14.45 17.73
CA SER A 31 -16.89 -13.54 17.62
C SER A 31 -17.80 -13.66 18.84
N ILE A 32 -18.45 -12.56 19.23
CA ILE A 32 -19.47 -12.57 20.28
C ILE A 32 -20.72 -13.24 19.75
N GLU A 33 -21.26 -14.20 20.53
CA GLU A 33 -22.48 -14.91 20.16
C GLU A 33 -23.71 -13.99 20.21
N GLU A 34 -24.49 -13.97 19.13
CA GLU A 34 -25.71 -13.17 19.01
C GLU A 34 -26.82 -13.75 19.89
N THR A 35 -26.89 -13.33 21.15
CA THR A 35 -27.92 -13.74 22.11
C THR A 35 -28.63 -12.55 22.71
N GLY A 36 -29.86 -12.75 23.19
CA GLY A 36 -30.61 -11.76 23.95
C GLY A 36 -31.66 -10.97 23.13
N PHE A 37 -32.06 -9.82 23.67
CA PHE A 37 -33.07 -8.93 23.08
C PHE A 37 -32.55 -8.28 21.77
N LEU A 38 -33.50 -7.85 20.91
CA LEU A 38 -33.19 -7.29 19.59
C LEU A 38 -32.15 -6.16 19.64
N GLU A 39 -32.26 -5.27 20.64
CA GLU A 39 -31.34 -4.16 20.83
C GLU A 39 -29.92 -4.61 21.16
N VAL A 40 -29.81 -5.63 22.00
CA VAL A 40 -28.51 -6.23 22.39
C VAL A 40 -27.88 -6.94 21.20
N ARG A 41 -28.69 -7.68 20.44
CA ARG A 41 -28.22 -8.36 19.21
C ARG A 41 -27.66 -7.37 18.19
N SER A 42 -28.36 -6.24 17.99
CA SER A 42 -27.88 -5.18 17.08
C SER A 42 -26.52 -4.62 17.50
N ILE A 43 -26.27 -4.48 18.79
CA ILE A 43 -24.97 -4.02 19.34
C ILE A 43 -23.89 -5.09 19.06
N VAL A 44 -24.18 -6.35 19.35
CA VAL A 44 -23.26 -7.48 19.11
C VAL A 44 -22.89 -7.59 17.63
N GLN A 45 -23.86 -7.47 16.74
CA GLN A 45 -23.60 -7.49 15.29
C GLN A 45 -22.63 -6.39 14.88
N ARG A 46 -22.88 -5.13 15.31
CA ARG A 46 -21.98 -4.02 15.01
C ARG A 46 -20.58 -4.21 15.60
N PHE A 47 -20.52 -4.80 16.79
CA PHE A 47 -19.23 -5.09 17.41
C PHE A 47 -18.46 -6.17 16.64
N ASN A 48 -19.13 -7.25 16.23
CA ASN A 48 -18.53 -8.29 15.38
C ASN A 48 -18.09 -7.74 14.00
N GLU A 49 -18.83 -6.79 13.43
CA GLU A 49 -18.40 -6.09 12.22
C GLU A 49 -17.09 -5.29 12.45
N ILE A 50 -16.97 -4.64 13.60
CA ILE A 50 -15.75 -3.91 13.97
C ILE A 50 -14.58 -4.87 14.16
N LEU A 51 -14.78 -5.97 14.87
CA LEU A 51 -13.77 -7.02 15.05
C LEU A 51 -13.30 -7.57 13.71
N GLY A 52 -14.22 -7.93 12.82
CA GLY A 52 -13.88 -8.42 11.48
C GLY A 52 -13.07 -7.42 10.67
N ARG A 53 -13.38 -6.12 10.78
CA ARG A 53 -12.57 -5.06 10.14
C ARG A 53 -11.18 -4.93 10.78
N MET A 54 -11.08 -5.07 12.10
CA MET A 54 -9.78 -5.04 12.79
C MET A 54 -8.90 -6.22 12.38
N GLN A 55 -9.46 -7.43 12.31
CA GLN A 55 -8.76 -8.63 11.84
C GLN A 55 -8.27 -8.45 10.39
N THR A 56 -9.15 -8.01 9.49
CA THR A 56 -8.76 -7.74 8.10
C THR A 56 -7.63 -6.71 8.00
N LEU A 57 -7.65 -5.69 8.86
CA LEU A 57 -6.59 -4.67 8.89
C LEU A 57 -5.27 -5.24 9.41
N GLU A 58 -5.31 -6.07 10.45
CA GLU A 58 -4.10 -6.71 11.01
C GLU A 58 -3.50 -7.73 10.03
N ASP A 59 -4.34 -8.55 9.37
CA ASP A 59 -3.91 -9.48 8.32
C ASP A 59 -3.24 -8.74 7.16
N SER A 60 -3.86 -7.66 6.69
CA SER A 60 -3.30 -6.80 5.64
C SER A 60 -1.98 -6.17 6.06
N ARG A 61 -1.84 -5.76 7.33
CA ARG A 61 -0.60 -5.23 7.89
C ARG A 61 0.50 -6.28 7.96
N GLN A 62 0.17 -7.51 8.39
CA GLN A 62 1.13 -8.61 8.45
C GLN A 62 1.57 -9.03 7.05
N GLU A 63 0.65 -9.13 6.09
CA GLU A 63 0.95 -9.40 4.70
C GLU A 63 1.87 -8.31 4.12
N PHE A 64 1.57 -7.03 4.37
CA PHE A 64 2.41 -5.91 3.96
C PHE A 64 3.84 -6.04 4.51
N VAL A 65 4.00 -6.27 5.82
CA VAL A 65 5.33 -6.44 6.45
C VAL A 65 6.08 -7.64 5.87
N SER A 66 5.39 -8.75 5.64
CA SER A 66 5.97 -9.95 5.03
C SER A 66 6.46 -9.66 3.60
N ASN A 67 5.61 -9.05 2.77
CA ASN A 67 5.95 -8.73 1.38
C ASN A 67 7.12 -7.75 1.31
N VAL A 68 7.12 -6.69 2.13
CA VAL A 68 8.25 -5.75 2.23
C VAL A 68 9.54 -6.46 2.61
N SER A 69 9.48 -7.35 3.61
CA SER A 69 10.66 -8.09 4.06
C SER A 69 11.22 -9.00 2.95
N HIS A 70 10.35 -9.62 2.16
CA HIS A 70 10.76 -10.45 1.02
C HIS A 70 11.35 -9.62 -0.12
N GLU A 71 10.71 -8.50 -0.47
CA GLU A 71 11.18 -7.61 -1.55
C GLU A 71 12.53 -6.95 -1.23
N LEU A 72 12.80 -6.62 0.04
CA LEU A 72 14.10 -6.08 0.45
C LEU A 72 15.18 -7.17 0.63
N LYS A 73 14.82 -8.39 1.05
CA LYS A 73 15.78 -9.45 1.30
C LYS A 73 16.46 -9.95 0.03
N THR A 74 15.74 -9.99 -1.08
CA THR A 74 16.26 -10.51 -2.37
C THR A 74 17.42 -9.66 -2.90
N PRO A 75 17.30 -8.33 -3.09
CA PRO A 75 18.40 -7.48 -3.55
C PRO A 75 19.56 -7.46 -2.55
N MET A 76 19.29 -7.38 -1.25
CA MET A 76 20.34 -7.46 -0.23
C MET A 76 21.15 -8.75 -0.31
N THR A 77 20.50 -9.89 -0.56
CA THR A 77 21.17 -11.18 -0.71
C THR A 77 22.02 -11.19 -1.98
N SER A 78 21.53 -10.65 -3.09
CA SER A 78 22.26 -10.54 -4.35
C SER A 78 23.53 -9.69 -4.18
N MET A 79 23.39 -8.48 -3.62
CA MET A 79 24.53 -7.61 -3.32
C MET A 79 25.56 -8.29 -2.42
N LYS A 80 25.10 -9.01 -1.40
CA LYS A 80 25.98 -9.74 -0.50
C LYS A 80 26.76 -10.82 -1.21
N VAL A 81 26.12 -11.62 -2.07
CA VAL A 81 26.79 -12.68 -2.85
C VAL A 81 27.86 -12.09 -3.77
N LEU A 82 27.56 -10.98 -4.46
CA LEU A 82 28.53 -10.28 -5.31
C LEU A 82 29.72 -9.77 -4.48
N ALA A 83 29.47 -9.12 -3.36
CA ALA A 83 30.50 -8.60 -2.46
C ALA A 83 31.37 -9.74 -1.87
N ASP A 84 30.73 -10.82 -1.39
CA ASP A 84 31.45 -11.99 -0.85
C ASP A 84 32.32 -12.66 -1.92
N SER A 85 31.86 -12.71 -3.17
CA SER A 85 32.62 -13.22 -4.30
C SER A 85 33.87 -12.38 -4.58
N LEU A 86 33.77 -11.06 -4.53
CA LEU A 86 34.91 -10.15 -4.68
C LEU A 86 35.94 -10.32 -3.55
N ILE A 87 35.46 -10.44 -2.32
CA ILE A 87 36.32 -10.62 -1.13
C ILE A 87 37.08 -11.96 -1.20
N GLN A 88 36.39 -13.04 -1.61
CA GLN A 88 37.01 -14.38 -1.71
C GLN A 88 38.09 -14.48 -2.80
N GLN A 89 37.90 -13.77 -3.92
CA GLN A 89 38.86 -13.76 -5.01
C GLN A 89 40.05 -12.82 -4.75
N GLY A 90 39.90 -11.84 -3.87
CA GLY A 90 40.98 -10.93 -3.47
C GLY A 90 41.65 -10.22 -4.64
N ASP A 91 43.00 -10.17 -4.61
CA ASP A 91 43.80 -9.49 -5.63
C ASP A 91 43.82 -10.21 -7.01
N GLN A 92 43.17 -11.38 -7.13
CA GLN A 92 43.10 -12.14 -8.38
C GLN A 92 41.96 -11.71 -9.29
N VAL A 93 41.07 -10.81 -8.84
CA VAL A 93 39.96 -10.32 -9.65
C VAL A 93 40.47 -9.37 -10.74
N PRO A 94 40.24 -9.65 -12.04
CA PRO A 94 40.55 -8.70 -13.10
C PRO A 94 39.81 -7.38 -12.88
N ALA A 95 40.46 -6.25 -13.20
CA ALA A 95 39.91 -4.92 -12.97
C ALA A 95 38.57 -4.67 -13.69
N GLU A 96 38.36 -5.27 -14.86
CA GLU A 96 37.11 -5.25 -15.59
C GLU A 96 35.98 -5.95 -14.84
N LEU A 97 36.22 -7.15 -14.34
CA LEU A 97 35.25 -7.95 -13.58
C LEU A 97 34.92 -7.30 -12.24
N TYR A 98 35.93 -6.70 -11.58
CA TYR A 98 35.69 -5.90 -10.37
C TYR A 98 34.75 -4.72 -10.61
N ARG A 99 34.97 -4.01 -11.74
CA ARG A 99 34.13 -2.87 -12.12
C ARG A 99 32.70 -3.31 -12.44
N GLU A 100 32.52 -4.42 -13.14
CA GLU A 100 31.22 -4.99 -13.47
C GLU A 100 30.44 -5.34 -12.19
N PHE A 101 31.02 -6.08 -11.26
CA PHE A 101 30.39 -6.44 -10.00
C PHE A 101 30.01 -5.19 -9.16
N MET A 102 30.89 -4.19 -9.13
CA MET A 102 30.58 -2.94 -8.43
C MET A 102 29.45 -2.16 -9.10
N GLN A 103 29.33 -2.19 -10.43
CA GLN A 103 28.21 -1.61 -11.15
C GLN A 103 26.89 -2.34 -10.85
N ASP A 104 26.91 -3.65 -10.78
CA ASP A 104 25.75 -4.46 -10.44
C ASP A 104 25.27 -4.18 -9.00
N ILE A 105 26.21 -4.05 -8.05
CA ILE A 105 25.89 -3.69 -6.67
C ILE A 105 25.26 -2.29 -6.61
N VAL A 106 25.80 -1.31 -7.34
CA VAL A 106 25.22 0.05 -7.39
C VAL A 106 23.83 0.04 -8.01
N ALA A 107 23.64 -0.71 -9.10
CA ALA A 107 22.32 -0.83 -9.73
C ALA A 107 21.27 -1.46 -8.78
N GLU A 108 21.67 -2.42 -7.96
CA GLU A 108 20.78 -3.05 -6.98
C GLU A 108 20.45 -2.12 -5.81
N ILE A 109 21.43 -1.31 -5.34
CA ILE A 109 21.20 -0.25 -4.34
C ILE A 109 20.21 0.79 -4.87
N ASP A 110 20.35 1.21 -6.13
CA ASP A 110 19.43 2.18 -6.74
C ASP A 110 18.00 1.62 -6.84
N ARG A 111 17.86 0.34 -7.18
CA ARG A 111 16.56 -0.37 -7.19
C ARG A 111 15.94 -0.40 -5.79
N GLU A 112 16.74 -0.72 -4.76
CA GLU A 112 16.27 -0.78 -3.38
C GLU A 112 15.81 0.60 -2.86
N ASN A 113 16.51 1.67 -3.23
CA ASN A 113 16.11 3.04 -2.92
C ASN A 113 14.75 3.42 -3.52
N VAL A 114 14.43 2.94 -4.73
CA VAL A 114 13.10 3.13 -5.33
C VAL A 114 12.03 2.40 -4.51
N ILE A 115 12.25 1.14 -4.15
CA ILE A 115 11.31 0.35 -3.32
C ILE A 115 11.06 1.05 -1.99
N ILE A 116 12.10 1.51 -1.30
CA ILE A 116 11.98 2.25 -0.02
C ILE A 116 11.17 3.54 -0.21
N SER A 117 11.42 4.29 -1.29
CA SER A 117 10.68 5.51 -1.59
C SER A 117 9.18 5.25 -1.82
N ASP A 118 8.84 4.18 -2.52
CA ASP A 118 7.46 3.76 -2.78
C ASP A 118 6.77 3.35 -1.48
N LEU A 119 7.44 2.58 -0.61
CA LEU A 119 6.94 2.19 0.70
C LEU A 119 6.68 3.40 1.61
N LEU A 120 7.61 4.37 1.65
CA LEU A 120 7.43 5.60 2.40
C LEU A 120 6.25 6.43 1.88
N SER A 121 6.01 6.40 0.57
CA SER A 121 4.87 7.07 -0.06
C SER A 121 3.55 6.42 0.35
N LEU A 122 3.48 5.07 0.39
CA LEU A 122 2.34 4.31 0.91
C LEU A 122 2.02 4.65 2.37
N VAL A 123 3.04 4.65 3.25
CA VAL A 123 2.85 4.98 4.68
C VAL A 123 2.37 6.43 4.88
N LYS A 124 2.84 7.36 4.06
CA LYS A 124 2.39 8.76 4.11
C LYS A 124 0.94 8.92 3.66
N LEU A 125 0.50 8.14 2.67
CA LEU A 125 -0.89 8.11 2.20
C LEU A 125 -1.82 7.60 3.30
N ASP A 126 -1.43 6.53 3.99
CA ASP A 126 -2.24 5.89 5.03
C ASP A 126 -2.47 6.83 6.22
N LYS A 127 -1.43 7.49 6.72
CA LYS A 127 -1.54 8.49 7.80
C LYS A 127 -2.40 9.70 7.42
N LYS A 128 -2.45 10.11 6.15
CA LYS A 128 -3.26 11.23 5.65
C LYS A 128 -4.64 10.80 5.16
N ALA A 129 -4.95 9.50 5.15
CA ALA A 129 -6.28 9.01 4.73
C ALA A 129 -7.42 9.61 5.58
N ALA A 130 -7.14 10.01 6.82
CA ALA A 130 -8.12 10.58 7.74
C ALA A 130 -8.51 12.05 7.43
N GLN A 131 -7.72 12.79 6.64
CA GLN A 131 -8.02 14.20 6.30
C GLN A 131 -7.73 14.45 4.82
N LEU A 132 -8.80 14.38 4.00
CA LEU A 132 -8.74 14.80 2.60
C LEU A 132 -8.69 16.33 2.53
N GLN A 133 -7.72 16.86 1.78
CA GLN A 133 -7.67 18.29 1.44
C GLN A 133 -8.37 18.50 0.10
N ILE A 134 -9.70 18.62 0.17
CA ILE A 134 -10.51 18.79 -1.03
C ILE A 134 -10.43 20.23 -1.52
N THR A 135 -10.00 20.41 -2.76
CA THR A 135 -9.94 21.68 -3.48
C THR A 135 -10.49 21.51 -4.89
N THR A 136 -10.94 22.60 -5.49
CA THR A 136 -11.37 22.60 -6.89
C THR A 136 -10.14 22.63 -7.79
N VAL A 137 -9.92 21.57 -8.56
CA VAL A 137 -8.74 21.38 -9.40
C VAL A 137 -9.14 21.14 -10.87
N SER A 138 -8.39 21.72 -11.80
CA SER A 138 -8.50 21.40 -13.23
C SER A 138 -7.80 20.07 -13.52
N ILE A 139 -8.58 19.07 -13.87
CA ILE A 139 -8.05 17.72 -14.19
C ILE A 139 -7.16 17.77 -15.45
N ASN A 140 -7.51 18.61 -16.40
CA ASN A 140 -6.73 18.76 -17.64
C ASN A 140 -5.32 19.31 -17.35
N GLU A 141 -5.22 20.37 -16.54
CA GLU A 141 -3.93 20.95 -16.16
C GLU A 141 -3.09 19.97 -15.33
N LEU A 142 -3.73 19.25 -14.40
CA LEU A 142 -3.06 18.23 -13.59
C LEU A 142 -2.46 17.12 -14.48
N LEU A 143 -3.23 16.61 -15.44
CA LEU A 143 -2.76 15.59 -16.38
C LEU A 143 -1.64 16.11 -17.28
N GLU A 144 -1.73 17.35 -17.80
CA GLU A 144 -0.66 17.96 -18.59
C GLU A 144 0.66 18.02 -17.80
N ILE A 145 0.61 18.44 -16.53
CA ILE A 145 1.79 18.50 -15.65
C ILE A 145 2.39 17.10 -15.46
N ILE A 146 1.56 16.09 -15.19
CA ILE A 146 2.00 14.70 -14.99
C ILE A 146 2.63 14.16 -16.28
N MET A 147 1.97 14.33 -17.42
CA MET A 147 2.45 13.87 -18.73
C MET A 147 3.78 14.53 -19.10
N LYS A 148 3.92 15.84 -18.87
CA LYS A 148 5.18 16.56 -19.09
C LYS A 148 6.32 16.02 -18.25
N ARG A 149 6.04 15.66 -16.97
CA ARG A 149 7.02 15.06 -16.06
C ARG A 149 7.45 13.67 -16.49
N LEU A 150 6.53 12.86 -17.02
CA LEU A 150 6.79 11.47 -17.42
C LEU A 150 7.30 11.34 -18.87
N LYS A 151 7.29 12.42 -19.64
CA LYS A 151 7.78 12.42 -21.03
C LYS A 151 9.21 11.88 -21.20
N PRO A 152 10.21 12.23 -20.34
CA PRO A 152 11.56 11.67 -20.47
C PRO A 152 11.57 10.13 -20.31
N LEU A 153 10.77 9.58 -19.40
CA LEU A 153 10.65 8.14 -19.19
C LEU A 153 10.04 7.44 -20.43
N ALA A 154 9.01 8.03 -21.02
CA ALA A 154 8.39 7.50 -22.23
C ALA A 154 9.37 7.54 -23.43
N LEU A 155 10.16 8.61 -23.57
CA LEU A 155 11.15 8.73 -24.64
C LEU A 155 12.26 7.68 -24.54
N GLN A 156 12.68 7.26 -23.36
CA GLN A 156 13.68 6.20 -23.18
C GLN A 156 13.24 4.85 -23.77
N ARG A 157 11.93 4.64 -23.90
CA ARG A 157 11.31 3.41 -24.45
C ARG A 157 10.63 3.63 -25.80
N ASN A 158 10.84 4.78 -26.43
CA ASN A 158 10.17 5.19 -27.67
C ASN A 158 8.63 5.10 -27.59
N ILE A 159 8.04 5.44 -26.43
CA ILE A 159 6.59 5.43 -26.24
C ILE A 159 6.03 6.81 -26.52
N GLU A 160 5.06 6.90 -27.43
CA GLU A 160 4.34 8.13 -27.72
C GLU A 160 3.25 8.38 -26.66
N LEU A 161 3.37 9.51 -25.93
CA LEU A 161 2.33 9.95 -25.00
C LEU A 161 1.37 10.90 -25.72
N ILE A 162 0.11 10.52 -25.82
CA ILE A 162 -0.95 11.29 -26.47
C ILE A 162 -1.90 11.80 -25.38
N PHE A 163 -2.08 13.12 -25.29
CA PHE A 163 -3.08 13.73 -24.43
C PHE A 163 -4.25 14.23 -25.30
N GLU A 164 -5.45 13.68 -25.06
CA GLU A 164 -6.65 14.09 -25.77
C GLU A 164 -7.69 14.65 -24.78
N SER A 165 -7.94 15.92 -24.86
CA SER A 165 -8.95 16.59 -24.03
C SER A 165 -10.05 17.18 -24.90
N PHE A 166 -11.28 16.73 -24.71
CA PHE A 166 -12.44 17.22 -25.47
C PHE A 166 -13.13 18.42 -24.82
N ARG A 167 -12.94 18.59 -23.52
CA ARG A 167 -13.52 19.69 -22.74
C ARG A 167 -12.77 19.91 -21.42
N PRO A 168 -12.75 21.13 -20.89
CA PRO A 168 -12.25 21.38 -19.54
C PRO A 168 -13.07 20.61 -18.50
N VAL A 169 -12.39 19.94 -17.57
CA VAL A 169 -13.01 19.23 -16.45
C VAL A 169 -12.41 19.74 -15.16
N THR A 170 -13.27 20.21 -14.26
CA THR A 170 -12.91 20.58 -12.89
C THR A 170 -13.59 19.63 -11.91
N ALA A 171 -12.90 19.25 -10.84
CA ALA A 171 -13.44 18.39 -9.80
C ALA A 171 -12.98 18.85 -8.41
N GLU A 172 -13.80 18.57 -7.40
CA GLU A 172 -13.43 18.75 -6.01
C GLU A 172 -12.68 17.49 -5.52
N ILE A 173 -11.38 17.60 -5.40
CA ILE A 173 -10.49 16.46 -5.13
C ILE A 173 -9.34 16.85 -4.21
N ASP A 174 -8.70 15.85 -3.64
CA ASP A 174 -7.36 16.00 -3.06
C ASP A 174 -6.32 15.88 -4.20
N GLU A 175 -5.80 17.03 -4.63
CA GLU A 175 -4.87 17.14 -5.77
C GLU A 175 -3.64 16.26 -5.59
N VAL A 176 -3.08 16.22 -4.37
CA VAL A 176 -1.86 15.44 -4.07
C VAL A 176 -2.10 13.94 -4.24
N LYS A 177 -3.23 13.45 -3.70
CA LYS A 177 -3.58 12.03 -3.78
C LYS A 177 -3.94 11.60 -5.19
N LEU A 178 -4.72 12.43 -5.90
CA LEU A 178 -5.08 12.12 -7.29
C LEU A 178 -3.85 12.19 -8.19
N SER A 179 -2.97 13.21 -8.04
CA SER A 179 -1.72 13.33 -8.79
C SER A 179 -0.84 12.10 -8.60
N LEU A 180 -0.71 11.58 -7.38
CA LEU A 180 0.06 10.37 -7.10
C LEU A 180 -0.54 9.15 -7.79
N GLY A 181 -1.86 8.94 -7.66
CA GLY A 181 -2.55 7.83 -8.31
C GLY A 181 -2.42 7.85 -9.84
N LEU A 182 -2.66 9.02 -10.46
CA LEU A 182 -2.54 9.19 -11.90
C LEU A 182 -1.09 9.02 -12.37
N THR A 183 -0.11 9.55 -11.63
CA THR A 183 1.32 9.35 -11.94
C THR A 183 1.66 7.87 -11.97
N ASN A 184 1.31 7.11 -10.93
CA ASN A 184 1.59 5.68 -10.86
C ASN A 184 0.91 4.92 -12.01
N LEU A 185 -0.33 5.28 -12.36
CA LEU A 185 -1.07 4.64 -13.44
C LEU A 185 -0.40 4.87 -14.80
N ILE A 186 -0.02 6.13 -15.09
CA ILE A 186 0.64 6.51 -16.36
C ILE A 186 2.04 5.91 -16.42
N GLU A 187 2.80 5.93 -15.32
CA GLU A 187 4.12 5.32 -15.23
C GLU A 187 4.07 3.82 -15.47
N ASN A 188 3.11 3.11 -14.87
CA ASN A 188 2.87 1.70 -15.16
C ASN A 188 2.48 1.46 -16.62
N GLY A 189 1.65 2.33 -17.19
CA GLY A 189 1.28 2.27 -18.60
C GLY A 189 2.49 2.45 -19.54
N ILE A 190 3.49 3.24 -19.16
CA ILE A 190 4.76 3.36 -19.89
C ILE A 190 5.63 2.12 -19.66
N LYS A 191 5.78 1.69 -18.40
CA LYS A 191 6.68 0.59 -17.99
C LYS A 191 6.31 -0.75 -18.60
N TYR A 192 5.01 -1.05 -18.67
CA TYR A 192 4.50 -2.34 -19.19
C TYR A 192 4.00 -2.26 -20.63
N ASN A 193 4.27 -1.15 -21.33
CA ASN A 193 3.95 -1.01 -22.74
C ASN A 193 4.92 -1.83 -23.61
N LYS A 194 4.53 -2.02 -24.87
CA LYS A 194 5.43 -2.50 -25.92
C LYS A 194 6.43 -1.39 -26.26
N ASP A 195 7.66 -1.76 -26.59
CA ASP A 195 8.62 -0.80 -27.15
C ASP A 195 8.07 -0.27 -28.47
N ASP A 196 8.33 1.00 -28.76
CA ASP A 196 7.74 1.73 -29.89
C ASP A 196 6.20 1.80 -29.86
N GLY A 197 5.62 1.71 -28.66
CA GLY A 197 4.19 1.77 -28.44
C GLY A 197 3.65 3.20 -28.29
N TRP A 198 2.37 3.27 -27.96
CA TRP A 198 1.71 4.54 -27.63
C TRP A 198 0.83 4.39 -26.39
N MET A 199 0.57 5.49 -25.73
CA MET A 199 -0.33 5.60 -24.60
C MET A 199 -1.17 6.87 -24.72
N ARG A 200 -2.50 6.71 -24.63
CA ARG A 200 -3.45 7.81 -24.68
C ARG A 200 -4.06 8.03 -23.28
N VAL A 201 -4.11 9.29 -22.88
CA VAL A 201 -4.70 9.76 -21.62
C VAL A 201 -5.76 10.81 -21.91
#